data_bdf0da5270833947f35987832255e893
#
_entry.id   bdf0da5270833947f35987832255e893
#
_cell.length_a   1.000
_cell.length_b   1.000
_cell.length_c   1.000
_cell.angle_alpha   90.00
_cell.angle_beta   90.00
_cell.angle_gamma   90.00
#
_symmetry.space_group_name_H-M   'P 1'
#
loop_
_entity.id
_entity.type
_entity.pdbx_description
1 polymer ?
#
loop_
_entity_poly.entity_id
_entity_poly.type
_entity_poly.pdbx_seq_one_letter_code
_entity_poly.pdbx_strand_id
1 'polypeptide(L)'
;VSLSAVTRQLVRVLRSGRARKSQIERRIDYLNTFVSYEPSGGYPPVESTNLSRLRITWIVPDFMPGAGGHMTIFRIASYLERFGHEVRFLVQNPSVHKTGAAALETINKHFQPFSGVVELFRDTTPDAEGDALIATDRFTCYAVKAMDRFTRKFYFVQDYEPAFYPAGTEALLTEATYHFDFDCLCAGDWLHRRMSEQFGRWSMSWPLAYDASIYNLGSGTSRRHHNKIALYARYVTPRRAVELAFMALEILKKRNVDFEVDFFGWQLGKLSVDFSYRDHGILKGEELAQLYREATVGVVFSATNHSLVNKEMMACGLPVIDLDLDTVRSIFPENTMAFAVPTPEGIAGQIERLLTQPQERERLRNGGLAYVSDLSWEKSARLVEAAIQQRVSHAVQQGAK
;
A
#
# COMPACT_ATOMS: atom_id res chain seq x y z
N VAL A 1 -38.71 -53.24 16.29
CA VAL A 1 -38.10 -51.91 16.27
C VAL A 1 -36.77 -52.02 15.52
N SER A 2 -36.69 -51.46 14.32
CA SER A 2 -35.60 -51.73 13.39
C SER A 2 -34.34 -50.99 13.79
N LEU A 3 -33.20 -51.69 13.78
CA LEU A 3 -31.85 -51.16 14.03
C LEU A 3 -31.49 -49.88 13.19
N SER A 4 -32.25 -49.64 12.11
CA SER A 4 -32.05 -48.45 11.24
C SER A 4 -32.48 -47.12 11.85
N ALA A 5 -33.40 -47.13 12.84
CA ALA A 5 -33.86 -45.88 13.48
C ALA A 5 -32.88 -45.41 14.55
N VAL A 6 -32.30 -46.32 15.32
CA VAL A 6 -31.29 -46.01 16.36
C VAL A 6 -30.00 -45.55 15.69
N THR A 7 -29.58 -46.17 14.60
CA THR A 7 -28.38 -45.77 13.86
C THR A 7 -28.53 -44.38 13.23
N ARG A 8 -29.69 -44.03 12.69
CA ARG A 8 -29.99 -42.69 12.17
C ARG A 8 -30.04 -41.61 13.28
N GLN A 9 -30.55 -41.98 14.45
CA GLN A 9 -30.59 -41.05 15.59
C GLN A 9 -29.19 -40.82 16.17
N LEU A 10 -28.31 -41.86 16.27
CA LEU A 10 -26.91 -41.75 16.66
C LEU A 10 -26.10 -40.95 15.65
N VAL A 11 -26.28 -41.15 14.35
CA VAL A 11 -25.61 -40.34 13.32
C VAL A 11 -26.09 -38.88 13.33
N ARG A 12 -27.37 -38.65 13.67
CA ARG A 12 -27.89 -37.29 13.83
C ARG A 12 -27.35 -36.61 15.09
N VAL A 13 -27.20 -37.34 16.20
CA VAL A 13 -26.57 -36.84 17.47
C VAL A 13 -25.07 -36.64 17.26
N LEU A 14 -24.36 -37.51 16.53
CA LEU A 14 -22.94 -37.34 16.20
C LEU A 14 -22.71 -36.21 15.18
N ARG A 15 -23.66 -35.92 14.29
CA ARG A 15 -23.63 -34.76 13.40
C ARG A 15 -24.05 -33.45 14.07
N SER A 16 -24.86 -33.50 15.12
CA SER A 16 -25.24 -32.33 15.92
C SER A 16 -24.23 -31.97 17.01
N GLY A 17 -23.23 -32.81 17.26
CA GLY A 17 -22.26 -32.65 18.34
C GLY A 17 -21.16 -31.62 18.11
N ARG A 18 -21.04 -31.00 16.91
CA ARG A 18 -20.28 -29.75 16.77
C ARG A 18 -21.27 -28.60 16.86
N ALA A 19 -21.45 -28.07 18.04
CA ALA A 19 -22.16 -26.81 18.24
C ALA A 19 -21.61 -25.80 17.22
N ARG A 20 -22.52 -25.21 16.40
CA ARG A 20 -22.12 -24.22 15.39
C ARG A 20 -21.55 -23.04 16.16
N LYS A 21 -20.21 -22.80 16.03
CA LYS A 21 -19.53 -21.71 16.74
C LYS A 21 -20.32 -20.40 16.57
N SER A 22 -20.45 -19.67 17.65
CA SER A 22 -21.08 -18.33 17.67
C SER A 22 -20.30 -17.37 16.74
N GLN A 23 -20.89 -16.23 16.44
CA GLN A 23 -20.22 -15.22 15.61
C GLN A 23 -18.93 -14.70 16.27
N ILE A 24 -18.95 -14.51 17.59
CA ILE A 24 -17.77 -14.07 18.35
C ILE A 24 -16.66 -15.12 18.35
N GLU A 25 -16.98 -16.39 18.56
CA GLU A 25 -15.97 -17.47 18.50
C GLU A 25 -15.31 -17.59 17.14
N ARG A 26 -16.08 -17.49 16.04
CA ARG A 26 -15.50 -17.46 14.68
C ARG A 26 -14.56 -16.28 14.46
N ARG A 27 -14.92 -15.10 15.04
CA ARG A 27 -14.07 -13.89 14.96
C ARG A 27 -12.79 -14.05 15.77
N ILE A 28 -12.87 -14.64 16.96
CA ILE A 28 -11.69 -14.96 17.79
C ILE A 28 -10.77 -15.95 17.05
N ASP A 29 -11.34 -17.03 16.50
CA ASP A 29 -10.56 -17.99 15.72
C ASP A 29 -9.84 -17.31 14.55
N TYR A 30 -10.54 -16.46 13.80
CA TYR A 30 -9.96 -15.70 12.71
C TYR A 30 -8.77 -14.83 13.17
N LEU A 31 -8.93 -14.09 14.25
CA LEU A 31 -7.84 -13.26 14.79
C LEU A 31 -6.68 -14.11 15.28
N ASN A 32 -6.95 -15.25 15.92
CA ASN A 32 -5.91 -16.15 16.41
C ASN A 32 -5.07 -16.75 15.28
N THR A 33 -5.59 -16.92 14.07
CA THR A 33 -4.78 -17.39 12.93
C THR A 33 -3.64 -16.43 12.56
N PHE A 34 -3.70 -15.19 13.03
CA PHE A 34 -2.68 -14.18 12.74
C PHE A 34 -1.80 -13.84 13.96
N VAL A 35 -2.36 -13.89 15.17
CA VAL A 35 -1.63 -13.40 16.36
C VAL A 35 -0.96 -14.52 17.18
N SER A 36 -1.33 -15.78 16.96
CA SER A 36 -0.88 -16.93 17.77
C SER A 36 0.15 -17.77 17.03
N TYR A 37 1.38 -17.24 16.91
CA TYR A 37 2.53 -18.00 16.40
C TYR A 37 3.44 -18.40 17.56
N GLU A 38 3.81 -19.68 17.62
CA GLU A 38 4.82 -20.16 18.56
C GLU A 38 6.22 -19.68 18.11
N PRO A 39 7.07 -19.23 19.05
CA PRO A 39 8.46 -18.89 18.73
C PRO A 39 9.21 -20.09 18.13
N SER A 40 9.91 -19.87 17.05
CA SER A 40 10.78 -20.86 16.44
C SER A 40 12.09 -20.97 17.22
N GLY A 41 12.14 -21.53 18.37
CA GLY A 41 13.24 -21.65 19.33
C GLY A 41 14.62 -21.15 18.87
N GLY A 42 15.20 -20.25 19.63
CA GLY A 42 16.35 -19.44 19.22
C GLY A 42 17.59 -20.24 18.83
N TYR A 43 18.06 -20.01 17.63
CA TYR A 43 19.46 -20.25 17.26
C TYR A 43 20.15 -18.90 17.16
N PRO A 44 21.42 -18.81 17.58
CA PRO A 44 22.17 -17.57 17.44
C PRO A 44 22.22 -17.14 15.97
N PRO A 45 22.24 -15.83 15.70
CA PRO A 45 22.40 -15.30 14.35
C PRO A 45 23.63 -15.86 13.67
N VAL A 46 23.58 -15.97 12.36
CA VAL A 46 24.70 -16.48 11.55
C VAL A 46 25.95 -15.63 11.76
N GLU A 47 27.09 -16.26 12.07
CA GLU A 47 28.32 -15.59 12.51
C GLU A 47 29.03 -14.70 11.47
N SER A 48 28.72 -14.80 10.18
CA SER A 48 29.32 -13.93 9.17
C SER A 48 28.29 -13.48 8.13
N THR A 49 28.01 -12.18 8.10
CA THR A 49 27.11 -11.56 7.14
C THR A 49 27.90 -10.87 6.04
N ASN A 50 27.71 -11.30 4.80
CA ASN A 50 28.20 -10.59 3.63
C ASN A 50 27.22 -9.47 3.27
N LEU A 51 27.54 -8.24 3.67
CA LEU A 51 26.67 -7.08 3.44
C LEU A 51 26.40 -6.77 1.96
N SER A 52 27.28 -7.21 1.04
CA SER A 52 27.02 -7.04 -0.40
C SER A 52 26.10 -8.11 -1.00
N ARG A 53 25.83 -9.19 -0.23
CA ARG A 53 24.94 -10.29 -0.65
C ARG A 53 24.16 -10.83 0.54
N LEU A 54 23.20 -10.05 1.00
CA LEU A 54 22.32 -10.42 2.12
C LEU A 54 21.29 -11.46 1.69
N ARG A 55 20.89 -12.32 2.64
CA ARG A 55 19.73 -13.20 2.54
C ARG A 55 18.51 -12.47 3.13
N ILE A 56 17.64 -11.98 2.28
CA ILE A 56 16.49 -11.13 2.64
C ILE A 56 15.20 -11.92 2.44
N THR A 57 14.45 -12.14 3.51
CA THR A 57 13.15 -12.81 3.46
C THR A 57 12.02 -11.81 3.73
N TRP A 58 11.03 -11.77 2.83
CA TRP A 58 9.83 -10.97 2.96
C TRP A 58 8.66 -11.87 3.33
N ILE A 59 7.90 -11.50 4.35
CA ILE A 59 6.60 -12.13 4.62
C ILE A 59 5.51 -11.21 4.07
N VAL A 60 4.67 -11.76 3.20
CA VAL A 60 3.58 -11.03 2.56
C VAL A 60 2.25 -11.77 2.77
N PRO A 61 1.12 -11.06 2.90
CA PRO A 61 -0.19 -11.69 2.77
C PRO A 61 -0.38 -12.19 1.34
N ASP A 62 -1.34 -13.09 1.12
CA ASP A 62 -1.69 -13.53 -0.22
C ASP A 62 -2.24 -12.37 -1.06
N PHE A 63 -2.10 -12.43 -2.38
CA PHE A 63 -2.28 -11.28 -3.26
C PHE A 63 -2.99 -11.62 -4.57
N MET A 64 -3.56 -10.57 -5.18
CA MET A 64 -4.16 -10.62 -6.52
C MET A 64 -3.59 -9.51 -7.41
N PRO A 65 -3.65 -9.65 -8.74
CA PRO A 65 -3.30 -8.59 -9.68
C PRO A 65 -3.99 -7.26 -9.35
N GLY A 66 -3.23 -6.16 -9.40
CA GLY A 66 -3.75 -4.81 -9.11
C GLY A 66 -3.68 -4.36 -7.64
N ALA A 67 -3.13 -5.18 -6.74
CA ALA A 67 -2.87 -4.78 -5.36
C ALA A 67 -1.68 -3.81 -5.27
N GLY A 68 -1.95 -2.51 -5.08
CA GLY A 68 -0.92 -1.44 -5.12
C GLY A 68 0.17 -1.60 -4.07
N GLY A 69 -0.17 -2.02 -2.85
CA GLY A 69 0.83 -2.28 -1.80
C GLY A 69 1.79 -3.41 -2.18
N HIS A 70 1.28 -4.50 -2.75
CA HIS A 70 2.11 -5.60 -3.24
C HIS A 70 2.98 -5.20 -4.44
N MET A 71 2.48 -4.34 -5.34
CA MET A 71 3.29 -3.78 -6.42
C MET A 71 4.54 -3.09 -5.88
N THR A 72 4.41 -2.30 -4.82
CA THR A 72 5.53 -1.60 -4.19
C THR A 72 6.51 -2.59 -3.54
N ILE A 73 6.01 -3.58 -2.79
CA ILE A 73 6.82 -4.62 -2.14
C ILE A 73 7.63 -5.38 -3.20
N PHE A 74 6.97 -5.94 -4.21
CA PHE A 74 7.64 -6.73 -5.24
C PHE A 74 8.63 -5.89 -6.06
N ARG A 75 8.34 -4.61 -6.27
CA ARG A 75 9.24 -3.69 -6.97
C ARG A 75 10.53 -3.44 -6.18
N ILE A 76 10.45 -3.11 -4.90
CA ILE A 76 11.63 -2.94 -4.05
C ILE A 76 12.41 -4.26 -3.96
N ALA A 77 11.74 -5.38 -3.72
CA ALA A 77 12.37 -6.70 -3.63
C ALA A 77 13.09 -7.11 -4.93
N SER A 78 12.47 -6.85 -6.11
CA SER A 78 13.10 -7.08 -7.42
C SER A 78 14.35 -6.21 -7.62
N TYR A 79 14.38 -4.98 -7.11
CA TYR A 79 15.60 -4.17 -7.12
C TYR A 79 16.68 -4.74 -6.21
N LEU A 80 16.33 -5.17 -5.00
CA LEU A 80 17.29 -5.80 -4.08
C LEU A 80 17.91 -7.07 -4.68
N GLU A 81 17.10 -7.90 -5.38
CA GLU A 81 17.62 -9.05 -6.14
C GLU A 81 18.59 -8.60 -7.25
N ARG A 82 18.24 -7.58 -8.04
CA ARG A 82 19.13 -7.01 -9.07
C ARG A 82 20.41 -6.40 -8.51
N PHE A 83 20.41 -5.96 -7.26
CA PHE A 83 21.60 -5.45 -6.57
C PHE A 83 22.50 -6.59 -6.05
N GLY A 84 22.09 -7.86 -6.20
CA GLY A 84 22.89 -9.03 -5.89
C GLY A 84 22.51 -9.75 -4.58
N HIS A 85 21.45 -9.32 -3.90
CA HIS A 85 20.96 -9.99 -2.70
C HIS A 85 20.16 -11.25 -3.04
N GLU A 86 20.18 -12.22 -2.12
CA GLU A 86 19.29 -13.39 -2.17
C GLU A 86 17.93 -13.01 -1.56
N VAL A 87 16.90 -12.92 -2.40
CA VAL A 87 15.58 -12.50 -1.99
C VAL A 87 14.60 -13.68 -2.03
N ARG A 88 13.80 -13.83 -0.95
CA ARG A 88 12.77 -14.86 -0.80
C ARG A 88 11.46 -14.23 -0.37
N PHE A 89 10.35 -14.79 -0.83
CA PHE A 89 9.00 -14.49 -0.32
C PHE A 89 8.40 -15.68 0.41
N LEU A 90 7.81 -15.41 1.58
CA LEU A 90 6.95 -16.32 2.32
C LEU A 90 5.53 -15.75 2.30
N VAL A 91 4.61 -16.42 1.62
CA VAL A 91 3.21 -16.00 1.52
C VAL A 91 2.44 -16.60 2.70
N GLN A 92 1.96 -15.74 3.57
CA GLN A 92 1.24 -16.12 4.79
C GLN A 92 -0.23 -16.41 4.49
N ASN A 93 -0.76 -17.50 5.04
CA ASN A 93 -2.18 -17.89 4.99
C ASN A 93 -2.79 -17.79 3.58
N PRO A 94 -2.18 -18.41 2.55
CA PRO A 94 -2.60 -18.27 1.17
C PRO A 94 -4.05 -18.75 0.95
N SER A 95 -4.85 -17.93 0.28
CA SER A 95 -6.23 -18.19 -0.09
C SER A 95 -6.43 -18.25 -1.61
N VAL A 96 -5.62 -17.55 -2.37
CA VAL A 96 -5.62 -17.46 -3.83
C VAL A 96 -4.65 -18.47 -4.43
N HIS A 97 -3.39 -18.42 -3.98
CA HIS A 97 -2.34 -19.28 -4.52
C HIS A 97 -2.29 -20.63 -3.79
N LYS A 98 -2.14 -21.71 -4.57
CA LYS A 98 -2.04 -23.08 -4.04
C LYS A 98 -0.61 -23.58 -3.91
N THR A 99 0.33 -22.97 -4.63
CA THR A 99 1.75 -23.32 -4.64
C THR A 99 2.62 -22.06 -4.76
N GLY A 100 3.86 -22.12 -4.28
CA GLY A 100 4.83 -21.04 -4.45
C GLY A 100 5.11 -20.73 -5.93
N ALA A 101 5.13 -21.76 -6.79
CA ALA A 101 5.30 -21.59 -8.23
C ALA A 101 4.16 -20.76 -8.86
N ALA A 102 2.90 -20.99 -8.46
CA ALA A 102 1.77 -20.20 -8.93
C ALA A 102 1.84 -18.75 -8.44
N ALA A 103 2.28 -18.52 -7.21
CA ALA A 103 2.51 -17.17 -6.68
C ALA A 103 3.65 -16.47 -7.44
N LEU A 104 4.75 -17.14 -7.71
CA LEU A 104 5.87 -16.63 -8.51
C LEU A 104 5.44 -16.27 -9.94
N GLU A 105 4.64 -17.12 -10.59
CA GLU A 105 4.08 -16.82 -11.92
C GLU A 105 3.22 -15.55 -11.88
N THR A 106 2.40 -15.38 -10.84
CA THR A 106 1.56 -14.17 -10.66
C THR A 106 2.43 -12.92 -10.46
N ILE A 107 3.53 -13.01 -9.68
CA ILE A 107 4.49 -11.91 -9.49
C ILE A 107 5.08 -11.50 -10.83
N ASN A 108 5.63 -12.47 -11.57
CA ASN A 108 6.30 -12.20 -12.85
C ASN A 108 5.35 -11.65 -13.92
N LYS A 109 4.12 -12.13 -13.96
CA LYS A 109 3.15 -11.73 -14.97
C LYS A 109 2.50 -10.37 -14.71
N HIS A 110 2.28 -10.02 -13.45
CA HIS A 110 1.41 -8.88 -13.09
C HIS A 110 2.07 -7.81 -12.24
N PHE A 111 3.27 -8.05 -11.73
CA PHE A 111 3.97 -7.10 -10.86
C PHE A 111 5.37 -6.78 -11.37
N GLN A 112 6.39 -7.56 -11.02
CA GLN A 112 7.78 -7.30 -11.38
C GLN A 112 8.51 -8.60 -11.74
N PRO A 113 9.51 -8.57 -12.61
CA PRO A 113 10.40 -9.70 -12.81
C PRO A 113 11.08 -10.08 -11.49
N PHE A 114 11.00 -11.36 -11.13
CA PHE A 114 11.58 -11.91 -9.92
C PHE A 114 11.99 -13.37 -10.15
N SER A 115 13.18 -13.76 -9.71
CA SER A 115 13.74 -15.12 -9.91
C SER A 115 13.96 -15.87 -8.59
N GLY A 116 13.83 -15.19 -7.46
CA GLY A 116 13.99 -15.79 -6.14
C GLY A 116 12.90 -16.78 -5.77
N VAL A 117 13.02 -17.34 -4.57
CA VAL A 117 12.15 -18.38 -4.07
C VAL A 117 10.85 -17.80 -3.50
N VAL A 118 9.72 -18.44 -3.81
CA VAL A 118 8.40 -18.13 -3.21
C VAL A 118 7.86 -19.40 -2.56
N GLU A 119 7.55 -19.33 -1.28
CA GLU A 119 6.99 -20.43 -0.48
C GLU A 119 5.70 -19.97 0.19
N LEU A 120 4.83 -20.92 0.51
CA LEU A 120 3.57 -20.68 1.20
C LEU A 120 3.59 -21.30 2.58
N PHE A 121 3.02 -20.63 3.59
CA PHE A 121 2.87 -21.21 4.93
C PHE A 121 1.53 -20.86 5.58
N ARG A 122 1.10 -21.71 6.52
CA ARG A 122 -0.10 -21.55 7.35
C ARG A 122 0.24 -22.00 8.77
N ASP A 123 -0.51 -21.52 9.74
CA ASP A 123 -0.56 -21.98 11.15
C ASP A 123 0.78 -22.02 11.88
N THR A 124 1.85 -22.51 11.25
CA THR A 124 3.20 -22.57 11.79
C THR A 124 4.18 -21.82 10.91
N THR A 125 5.13 -21.12 11.53
CA THR A 125 6.20 -20.44 10.80
C THR A 125 7.13 -21.47 10.15
N PRO A 126 7.57 -21.23 8.89
CA PRO A 126 8.54 -22.12 8.24
C PRO A 126 9.90 -22.07 8.95
N ASP A 127 10.65 -23.15 8.82
CA ASP A 127 12.06 -23.20 9.26
C ASP A 127 12.93 -22.43 8.26
N ALA A 128 13.03 -21.12 8.47
CA ALA A 128 13.77 -20.20 7.61
C ALA A 128 14.73 -19.34 8.42
N GLU A 129 15.87 -19.02 7.80
CA GLU A 129 16.93 -18.21 8.38
C GLU A 129 17.48 -17.20 7.37
N GLY A 130 18.16 -16.17 7.85
CA GLY A 130 18.76 -15.15 6.97
C GLY A 130 19.28 -13.94 7.72
N ASP A 131 19.66 -12.93 6.96
CA ASP A 131 20.21 -11.69 7.50
C ASP A 131 19.12 -10.69 7.84
N ALA A 132 18.08 -10.59 6.99
CA ALA A 132 16.96 -9.70 7.20
C ALA A 132 15.62 -10.40 7.00
N LEU A 133 14.68 -10.19 7.93
CA LEU A 133 13.29 -10.65 7.85
C LEU A 133 12.35 -9.46 7.86
N ILE A 134 11.50 -9.31 6.85
CA ILE A 134 10.71 -8.12 6.61
C ILE A 134 9.22 -8.44 6.66
N ALA A 135 8.51 -7.85 7.63
CA ALA A 135 7.05 -7.81 7.67
C ALA A 135 6.52 -6.75 6.70
N THR A 136 5.34 -6.96 6.14
CA THR A 136 4.77 -6.04 5.13
C THR A 136 3.37 -5.55 5.46
N ASP A 137 2.75 -6.12 6.49
CA ASP A 137 1.49 -5.69 7.06
C ASP A 137 1.34 -6.15 8.52
N ARG A 138 0.27 -5.73 9.17
CA ARG A 138 -0.03 -6.07 10.57
C ARG A 138 -0.01 -7.58 10.86
N PHE A 139 -0.50 -8.40 9.95
CA PHE A 139 -0.60 -9.84 10.17
C PHE A 139 0.76 -10.52 10.06
N THR A 140 1.55 -10.11 9.08
CA THR A 140 2.89 -10.63 8.88
C THR A 140 3.84 -10.27 10.01
N CYS A 141 3.58 -9.16 10.73
CA CYS A 141 4.36 -8.77 11.91
C CYS A 141 4.34 -9.84 13.02
N TYR A 142 3.21 -10.49 13.24
CA TYR A 142 3.12 -11.53 14.27
C TYR A 142 3.93 -12.78 13.89
N ALA A 143 3.90 -13.18 12.61
CA ALA A 143 4.74 -14.27 12.12
C ALA A 143 6.23 -13.90 12.19
N VAL A 144 6.63 -12.69 11.76
CA VAL A 144 8.00 -12.19 11.87
C VAL A 144 8.48 -12.17 13.32
N LYS A 145 7.60 -11.76 14.25
CA LYS A 145 7.93 -11.75 15.67
C LYS A 145 8.33 -13.13 16.18
N ALA A 146 7.69 -14.20 15.72
CA ALA A 146 7.92 -15.57 16.14
C ALA A 146 9.13 -16.26 15.47
N MET A 147 9.73 -15.67 14.43
CA MET A 147 10.85 -16.26 13.68
C MET A 147 12.19 -15.70 14.16
N ASP A 148 12.93 -16.43 14.98
CA ASP A 148 14.12 -15.90 15.69
C ASP A 148 15.47 -16.19 15.01
N ARG A 149 15.48 -16.86 13.83
CA ARG A 149 16.70 -17.24 13.11
C ARG A 149 17.15 -16.19 12.07
N PHE A 150 16.92 -14.91 12.35
CA PHE A 150 17.33 -13.80 11.50
C PHE A 150 18.13 -12.78 12.29
N THR A 151 19.17 -12.23 11.64
CA THR A 151 20.04 -11.23 12.27
C THR A 151 19.28 -9.96 12.65
N ARG A 152 18.37 -9.48 11.78
CA ARG A 152 17.52 -8.31 12.07
C ARG A 152 16.12 -8.45 11.48
N LYS A 153 15.13 -7.93 12.21
CA LYS A 153 13.72 -7.90 11.80
C LYS A 153 13.32 -6.49 11.42
N PHE A 154 12.53 -6.37 10.34
CA PHE A 154 12.08 -5.11 9.78
C PHE A 154 10.57 -5.08 9.60
N TYR A 155 9.99 -3.88 9.59
CA TYR A 155 8.64 -3.63 9.13
C TYR A 155 8.68 -2.66 7.95
N PHE A 156 8.20 -3.10 6.80
CA PHE A 156 8.03 -2.28 5.60
C PHE A 156 6.71 -1.53 5.68
N VAL A 157 6.75 -0.34 6.28
CA VAL A 157 5.56 0.45 6.64
C VAL A 157 5.13 1.30 5.44
N GLN A 158 4.03 0.91 4.81
CA GLN A 158 3.49 1.62 3.64
C GLN A 158 2.36 2.59 3.98
N ASP A 159 1.69 2.38 5.12
CA ASP A 159 0.60 3.25 5.61
C ASP A 159 0.51 3.14 7.13
N TYR A 160 -0.31 3.99 7.76
CA TYR A 160 -0.70 3.85 9.15
C TYR A 160 -1.91 2.91 9.24
N GLU A 161 -1.64 1.63 9.28
CA GLU A 161 -2.65 0.58 9.16
C GLU A 161 -3.72 0.56 10.26
N PRO A 162 -3.49 1.02 11.52
CA PRO A 162 -4.56 1.14 12.50
C PRO A 162 -5.75 1.99 12.03
N ALA A 163 -5.50 2.99 11.18
CA ALA A 163 -6.55 3.83 10.59
C ALA A 163 -7.41 3.13 9.52
N PHE A 164 -7.10 1.89 9.15
CA PHE A 164 -7.96 1.11 8.24
C PHE A 164 -9.16 0.50 8.94
N TYR A 165 -9.19 0.55 10.27
CA TYR A 165 -10.20 -0.10 11.12
C TYR A 165 -10.89 0.93 12.00
N PRO A 166 -12.19 0.74 12.29
CA PRO A 166 -12.84 1.44 13.39
C PRO A 166 -12.09 1.18 14.71
N ALA A 167 -12.16 2.12 15.64
CA ALA A 167 -11.60 1.94 16.99
C ALA A 167 -12.15 0.65 17.62
N GLY A 168 -11.25 -0.28 17.95
CA GLY A 168 -11.60 -1.60 18.46
C GLY A 168 -10.46 -2.60 18.34
N THR A 169 -10.76 -3.89 18.47
CA THR A 169 -9.77 -4.97 18.56
C THR A 169 -8.77 -4.98 17.39
N GLU A 170 -9.25 -4.80 16.15
CA GLU A 170 -8.35 -4.84 14.97
C GLU A 170 -7.41 -3.64 14.93
N ALA A 171 -7.90 -2.43 15.24
CA ALA A 171 -7.07 -1.24 15.34
C ALA A 171 -5.99 -1.40 16.43
N LEU A 172 -6.38 -1.89 17.63
CA LEU A 172 -5.47 -2.12 18.75
C LEU A 172 -4.41 -3.18 18.45
N LEU A 173 -4.80 -4.32 17.87
CA LEU A 173 -3.86 -5.37 17.48
C LEU A 173 -2.91 -4.88 16.37
N THR A 174 -3.39 -4.05 15.46
CA THR A 174 -2.56 -3.45 14.43
C THR A 174 -1.55 -2.47 15.02
N GLU A 175 -1.99 -1.57 15.91
CA GLU A 175 -1.08 -0.62 16.58
C GLU A 175 -0.05 -1.33 17.45
N ALA A 176 -0.41 -2.43 18.11
CA ALA A 176 0.51 -3.24 18.89
C ALA A 176 1.73 -3.73 18.08
N THR A 177 1.61 -3.91 16.75
CA THR A 177 2.73 -4.32 15.90
C THR A 177 3.83 -3.28 15.80
N TYR A 178 3.53 -1.99 15.97
CA TYR A 178 4.51 -0.91 15.96
C TYR A 178 5.36 -0.85 17.25
N HIS A 179 4.95 -1.57 18.29
CA HIS A 179 5.75 -1.73 19.52
C HIS A 179 6.69 -2.94 19.47
N PHE A 180 6.63 -3.78 18.43
CA PHE A 180 7.58 -4.88 18.28
C PHE A 180 8.98 -4.34 18.00
N ASP A 181 10.04 -5.10 18.38
CA ASP A 181 11.42 -4.69 18.13
C ASP A 181 11.81 -4.90 16.66
N PHE A 182 11.18 -4.11 15.79
CA PHE A 182 11.47 -4.06 14.37
C PHE A 182 12.01 -2.70 13.98
N ASP A 183 12.95 -2.69 13.03
CA ASP A 183 13.37 -1.47 12.36
C ASP A 183 12.38 -1.13 11.25
N CYS A 184 11.94 0.12 11.15
CA CYS A 184 10.86 0.51 10.24
C CYS A 184 11.39 1.14 8.95
N LEU A 185 11.03 0.54 7.81
CA LEU A 185 11.33 1.05 6.46
C LEU A 185 10.08 1.77 5.94
N CYS A 186 10.02 3.10 6.08
CA CYS A 186 8.80 3.87 5.96
C CYS A 186 8.61 4.51 4.57
N ALA A 187 7.45 4.34 3.97
CA ALA A 187 7.07 4.96 2.71
C ALA A 187 6.73 6.46 2.91
N GLY A 188 7.74 7.30 3.08
CA GLY A 188 7.63 8.75 3.27
C GLY A 188 7.84 9.23 4.69
N ASP A 189 8.10 10.53 4.80
CA ASP A 189 8.55 11.19 6.05
C ASP A 189 7.48 11.21 7.13
N TRP A 190 6.20 11.27 6.77
CA TRP A 190 5.11 11.22 7.74
C TRP A 190 5.13 9.92 8.56
N LEU A 191 5.28 8.78 7.89
CA LEU A 191 5.36 7.48 8.55
C LEU A 191 6.66 7.34 9.35
N HIS A 192 7.78 7.83 8.80
CA HIS A 192 9.05 7.85 9.51
C HIS A 192 8.95 8.60 10.83
N ARG A 193 8.47 9.86 10.83
CA ARG A 193 8.26 10.65 12.05
C ARG A 193 7.33 9.90 13.03
N ARG A 194 6.26 9.33 12.53
CA ARG A 194 5.30 8.61 13.37
C ARG A 194 5.93 7.39 14.05
N MET A 195 6.72 6.59 13.34
CA MET A 195 7.41 5.42 13.91
C MET A 195 8.50 5.83 14.90
N SER A 196 9.27 6.87 14.63
CA SER A 196 10.35 7.32 15.53
C SER A 196 9.80 8.04 16.76
N GLU A 197 8.90 9.00 16.60
CA GLU A 197 8.45 9.90 17.67
C GLU A 197 7.34 9.26 18.54
N GLN A 198 6.37 8.59 17.92
CA GLN A 198 5.24 8.01 18.64
C GLN A 198 5.55 6.61 19.20
N PHE A 199 6.27 5.79 18.45
CA PHE A 199 6.53 4.38 18.82
C PHE A 199 7.98 4.12 19.25
N GLY A 200 8.88 5.10 19.18
CA GLY A 200 10.28 4.98 19.60
C GLY A 200 11.06 3.95 18.76
N ARG A 201 10.65 3.71 17.49
CA ARG A 201 11.32 2.74 16.63
C ARG A 201 12.44 3.40 15.82
N TRP A 202 13.53 2.66 15.64
CA TRP A 202 14.46 3.06 14.58
C TRP A 202 13.71 3.01 13.25
N SER A 203 13.79 4.07 12.49
CA SER A 203 13.08 4.14 11.21
C SER A 203 13.84 4.98 10.22
N MET A 204 13.60 4.72 8.94
CA MET A 204 14.09 5.53 7.84
C MET A 204 12.98 5.77 6.83
N SER A 205 13.05 6.89 6.13
CA SER A 205 12.14 7.26 5.07
C SER A 205 12.70 6.92 3.70
N TRP A 206 11.84 6.42 2.82
CA TRP A 206 12.12 6.29 1.39
C TRP A 206 10.92 6.82 0.59
N PRO A 207 11.17 7.55 -0.53
CA PRO A 207 10.08 8.15 -1.31
C PRO A 207 9.40 7.10 -2.18
N LEU A 208 8.07 7.13 -2.27
CA LEU A 208 7.36 6.48 -3.36
C LEU A 208 7.75 7.16 -4.69
N ALA A 209 7.87 6.39 -5.75
CA ALA A 209 8.17 6.88 -7.10
C ALA A 209 7.06 6.45 -8.07
N TYR A 210 7.23 6.72 -9.34
CA TYR A 210 6.31 6.36 -10.41
C TYR A 210 7.05 5.64 -11.54
N ASP A 211 6.32 5.08 -12.50
CA ASP A 211 6.90 4.45 -13.68
C ASP A 211 7.03 5.48 -14.82
N ALA A 212 8.23 6.03 -15.00
CA ALA A 212 8.49 7.08 -15.99
C ALA A 212 8.36 6.59 -17.45
N SER A 213 8.39 5.29 -17.70
CA SER A 213 8.16 4.74 -19.03
C SER A 213 6.68 4.83 -19.44
N ILE A 214 5.78 4.89 -18.48
CA ILE A 214 4.33 4.97 -18.67
C ILE A 214 3.84 6.41 -18.43
N TYR A 215 4.15 6.95 -17.26
CA TYR A 215 3.66 8.27 -16.83
C TYR A 215 4.69 9.34 -17.19
N ASN A 216 4.41 10.08 -18.23
CA ASN A 216 5.25 11.16 -18.76
C ASN A 216 4.40 12.12 -19.59
N LEU A 217 5.00 13.18 -20.11
CA LEU A 217 4.28 14.18 -20.90
C LEU A 217 3.78 13.67 -22.26
N GLY A 218 4.22 12.48 -22.70
CA GLY A 218 3.94 11.94 -24.03
C GLY A 218 4.75 12.63 -25.14
N SER A 219 4.76 12.02 -26.31
CA SER A 219 5.46 12.53 -27.51
C SER A 219 4.60 13.47 -28.38
N GLY A 220 3.29 13.59 -28.08
CA GLY A 220 2.34 14.36 -28.85
C GLY A 220 1.87 15.61 -28.12
N THR A 221 1.32 16.58 -28.90
CA THR A 221 0.55 17.70 -28.34
C THR A 221 -0.83 17.19 -27.89
N SER A 222 -0.88 16.42 -26.82
CA SER A 222 -2.16 16.06 -26.21
C SER A 222 -2.87 17.34 -25.78
N ARG A 223 -3.95 17.68 -26.46
CA ARG A 223 -4.70 18.91 -26.15
C ARG A 223 -5.49 18.65 -24.88
N ARG A 224 -5.11 19.32 -23.79
CA ARG A 224 -5.94 19.32 -22.56
C ARG A 224 -7.32 19.83 -22.86
N HIS A 225 -8.32 19.09 -22.42
CA HIS A 225 -9.70 19.53 -22.49
C HIS A 225 -9.93 20.68 -21.51
N HIS A 226 -10.76 21.64 -21.89
CA HIS A 226 -11.22 22.63 -20.94
C HIS A 226 -12.14 21.97 -19.91
N ASN A 227 -11.94 22.32 -18.63
CA ASN A 227 -12.83 22.00 -17.51
C ASN A 227 -13.03 20.50 -17.21
N LYS A 228 -12.07 19.64 -17.60
CA LYS A 228 -12.14 18.22 -17.33
C LYS A 228 -11.40 17.86 -16.04
N ILE A 229 -12.10 17.20 -15.12
CA ILE A 229 -11.60 16.75 -13.82
C ILE A 229 -11.33 15.24 -13.89
N ALA A 230 -10.09 14.79 -13.70
CA ALA A 230 -9.77 13.37 -13.48
C ALA A 230 -9.83 13.08 -11.97
N LEU A 231 -10.83 12.29 -11.52
CA LEU A 231 -11.04 12.01 -10.11
C LEU A 231 -10.81 10.52 -9.79
N TYR A 232 -9.87 10.26 -8.86
CA TYR A 232 -9.60 8.92 -8.35
C TYR A 232 -10.71 8.46 -7.40
N ALA A 233 -11.64 7.67 -7.90
CA ALA A 233 -12.90 7.32 -7.25
C ALA A 233 -12.92 5.89 -6.68
N ARG A 234 -11.86 5.46 -5.99
CA ARG A 234 -11.79 4.14 -5.35
C ARG A 234 -12.53 4.14 -4.00
N TYR A 235 -13.85 4.27 -4.00
CA TYR A 235 -14.70 4.39 -2.81
C TYR A 235 -14.64 3.18 -1.87
N VAL A 236 -14.30 1.98 -2.37
CA VAL A 236 -14.08 0.78 -1.54
C VAL A 236 -12.86 0.90 -0.61
N THR A 237 -12.14 2.00 -0.68
CA THR A 237 -11.00 2.32 0.17
C THR A 237 -11.31 3.61 0.93
N PRO A 238 -11.85 3.55 2.17
CA PRO A 238 -12.38 4.72 2.90
C PRO A 238 -11.41 5.90 3.00
N ARG A 239 -10.11 5.64 3.13
CA ARG A 239 -9.08 6.68 3.19
C ARG A 239 -8.93 7.51 1.91
N ARG A 240 -9.64 7.15 0.83
CA ARG A 240 -9.72 7.96 -0.40
C ARG A 240 -10.83 9.00 -0.35
N ALA A 241 -11.64 9.02 0.70
CA ALA A 241 -12.64 10.04 1.01
C ALA A 241 -13.44 10.50 -0.22
N VAL A 242 -13.85 9.55 -1.06
CA VAL A 242 -14.50 9.82 -2.36
C VAL A 242 -15.80 10.58 -2.18
N GLU A 243 -16.50 10.35 -1.09
CA GLU A 243 -17.75 11.01 -0.73
C GLU A 243 -17.57 12.53 -0.59
N LEU A 244 -16.43 13.00 -0.03
CA LEU A 244 -16.11 14.43 0.04
C LEU A 244 -15.96 15.05 -1.35
N ALA A 245 -15.39 14.32 -2.31
CA ALA A 245 -15.29 14.80 -3.69
C ALA A 245 -16.67 14.96 -4.32
N PHE A 246 -17.58 13.99 -4.16
CA PHE A 246 -18.94 14.09 -4.66
C PHE A 246 -19.68 15.29 -4.10
N MET A 247 -19.61 15.52 -2.78
CA MET A 247 -20.22 16.69 -2.14
C MET A 247 -19.63 18.00 -2.69
N ALA A 248 -18.33 18.05 -2.97
CA ALA A 248 -17.69 19.22 -3.58
C ALA A 248 -18.15 19.45 -5.03
N LEU A 249 -18.32 18.39 -5.84
CA LEU A 249 -18.83 18.48 -7.20
C LEU A 249 -20.28 19.00 -7.23
N GLU A 250 -21.13 18.61 -6.28
CA GLU A 250 -22.47 19.15 -6.12
C GLU A 250 -22.45 20.66 -5.82
N ILE A 251 -21.50 21.13 -5.01
CA ILE A 251 -21.31 22.57 -4.75
C ILE A 251 -20.90 23.31 -6.02
N LEU A 252 -19.96 22.78 -6.80
CA LEU A 252 -19.57 23.36 -8.09
C LEU A 252 -20.77 23.48 -9.04
N LYS A 253 -21.59 22.43 -9.10
CA LYS A 253 -22.82 22.46 -9.91
C LYS A 253 -23.79 23.57 -9.46
N LYS A 254 -24.01 23.70 -8.14
CA LYS A 254 -24.87 24.79 -7.59
C LYS A 254 -24.30 26.18 -7.86
N ARG A 255 -22.98 26.33 -7.99
CA ARG A 255 -22.30 27.58 -8.36
C ARG A 255 -22.29 27.82 -9.87
N ASN A 256 -22.91 26.97 -10.68
CA ASN A 256 -22.90 27.00 -12.15
C ASN A 256 -21.47 27.00 -12.75
N VAL A 257 -20.53 26.35 -12.10
CA VAL A 257 -19.20 26.12 -12.70
C VAL A 257 -19.35 25.11 -13.82
N ASP A 258 -18.73 25.38 -14.97
CA ASP A 258 -18.70 24.45 -16.09
C ASP A 258 -17.59 23.40 -15.91
N PHE A 259 -17.96 22.11 -15.82
CA PHE A 259 -17.02 21.00 -15.69
C PHE A 259 -17.60 19.67 -16.16
N GLU A 260 -16.72 18.76 -16.54
CA GLU A 260 -16.98 17.34 -16.78
C GLU A 260 -16.04 16.50 -15.91
N VAL A 261 -16.50 15.34 -15.40
CA VAL A 261 -15.71 14.48 -14.52
C VAL A 261 -15.45 13.13 -15.19
N ASP A 262 -14.17 12.76 -15.26
CA ASP A 262 -13.72 11.42 -15.57
C ASP A 262 -13.37 10.68 -14.26
N PHE A 263 -14.25 9.76 -13.83
CA PHE A 263 -14.00 8.89 -12.68
C PHE A 263 -13.14 7.69 -13.08
N PHE A 264 -12.16 7.34 -12.27
CA PHE A 264 -11.32 6.16 -12.48
C PHE A 264 -10.88 5.53 -11.15
N GLY A 265 -10.37 4.29 -11.22
CA GLY A 265 -9.83 3.55 -10.07
C GLY A 265 -10.78 2.55 -9.44
N TRP A 266 -12.07 2.66 -9.72
CA TRP A 266 -13.10 1.68 -9.39
C TRP A 266 -14.34 1.90 -10.23
N GLN A 267 -15.11 0.83 -10.49
CA GLN A 267 -16.38 0.93 -11.21
C GLN A 267 -17.45 1.48 -10.27
N LEU A 268 -18.02 2.63 -10.59
CA LEU A 268 -19.08 3.28 -9.78
C LEU A 268 -20.49 2.84 -10.17
N GLY A 269 -20.66 2.39 -11.40
CA GLY A 269 -21.97 2.07 -11.96
C GLY A 269 -22.76 3.33 -12.35
N LYS A 270 -24.08 3.17 -12.45
CA LYS A 270 -24.95 4.31 -12.83
C LYS A 270 -25.15 5.24 -11.64
N LEU A 271 -24.72 6.49 -11.79
CA LEU A 271 -24.89 7.54 -10.80
C LEU A 271 -26.13 8.40 -11.12
N SER A 272 -26.79 8.89 -10.06
CA SER A 272 -27.87 9.87 -10.15
C SER A 272 -27.33 11.22 -9.69
N VAL A 273 -26.66 11.93 -10.62
CA VAL A 273 -26.02 13.24 -10.37
C VAL A 273 -26.39 14.22 -11.50
N ASP A 274 -26.38 15.53 -11.19
CA ASP A 274 -26.81 16.59 -12.12
C ASP A 274 -25.63 17.22 -12.89
N PHE A 275 -24.49 16.54 -12.99
CA PHE A 275 -23.32 16.99 -13.75
C PHE A 275 -22.86 15.90 -14.74
N SER A 276 -22.15 16.34 -15.79
CA SER A 276 -21.61 15.43 -16.81
C SER A 276 -20.46 14.60 -16.25
N TYR A 277 -20.50 13.29 -16.46
CA TYR A 277 -19.44 12.41 -16.05
C TYR A 277 -19.22 11.24 -17.01
N ARG A 278 -18.02 10.65 -16.92
CA ARG A 278 -17.69 9.34 -17.49
C ARG A 278 -17.07 8.45 -16.42
N ASP A 279 -17.57 7.23 -16.29
CA ASP A 279 -16.98 6.20 -15.40
C ASP A 279 -16.11 5.26 -16.22
N HIS A 280 -14.80 5.37 -16.05
CA HIS A 280 -13.81 4.55 -16.74
C HIS A 280 -13.51 3.25 -16.01
N GLY A 281 -14.01 3.07 -14.78
CA GLY A 281 -13.67 1.92 -13.95
C GLY A 281 -12.16 1.85 -13.64
N ILE A 282 -11.55 0.68 -13.88
CA ILE A 282 -10.13 0.46 -13.59
C ILE A 282 -9.31 0.60 -14.88
N LEU A 283 -8.68 1.74 -15.07
CA LEU A 283 -7.68 1.98 -16.12
C LEU A 283 -6.28 1.60 -15.66
N LYS A 284 -5.41 1.26 -16.60
CA LYS A 284 -4.01 0.89 -16.34
C LYS A 284 -3.07 1.38 -17.44
N GLY A 285 -1.80 1.55 -17.05
CA GLY A 285 -0.73 1.85 -17.99
C GLY A 285 -1.02 3.08 -18.84
N GLU A 286 -0.85 2.96 -20.15
CA GLU A 286 -0.96 4.07 -21.09
C GLU A 286 -2.37 4.68 -21.16
N GLU A 287 -3.43 3.89 -20.98
CA GLU A 287 -4.81 4.43 -20.95
C GLU A 287 -4.99 5.40 -19.79
N LEU A 288 -4.44 5.08 -18.61
CA LEU A 288 -4.48 5.94 -17.44
C LEU A 288 -3.59 7.17 -17.62
N ALA A 289 -2.40 7.01 -18.18
CA ALA A 289 -1.50 8.11 -18.49
C ALA A 289 -2.13 9.08 -19.50
N GLN A 290 -2.86 8.57 -20.50
CA GLN A 290 -3.58 9.40 -21.45
C GLN A 290 -4.70 10.21 -20.79
N LEU A 291 -5.49 9.61 -19.90
CA LEU A 291 -6.48 10.31 -19.09
C LEU A 291 -5.83 11.50 -18.35
N TYR A 292 -4.68 11.29 -17.71
CA TYR A 292 -3.96 12.33 -16.98
C TYR A 292 -3.43 13.44 -17.90
N ARG A 293 -2.96 13.11 -19.08
CA ARG A 293 -2.49 14.10 -20.08
C ARG A 293 -3.62 14.96 -20.64
N GLU A 294 -4.84 14.43 -20.73
CA GLU A 294 -6.01 15.11 -21.31
C GLU A 294 -6.79 15.94 -20.29
N ALA A 295 -6.77 15.58 -19.02
CA ALA A 295 -7.52 16.28 -17.99
C ALA A 295 -6.94 17.67 -17.68
N THR A 296 -7.78 18.56 -17.15
CA THR A 296 -7.41 19.92 -16.70
C THR A 296 -6.89 19.91 -15.28
N VAL A 297 -7.52 19.12 -14.41
CA VAL A 297 -7.23 19.01 -12.97
C VAL A 297 -7.35 17.56 -12.53
N GLY A 298 -6.41 17.09 -11.72
CA GLY A 298 -6.45 15.81 -11.04
C GLY A 298 -6.92 15.96 -9.59
N VAL A 299 -7.81 15.08 -9.15
CA VAL A 299 -8.29 15.03 -7.77
C VAL A 299 -8.01 13.63 -7.21
N VAL A 300 -7.21 13.57 -6.16
CA VAL A 300 -6.93 12.32 -5.44
C VAL A 300 -6.74 12.62 -3.96
N PHE A 301 -7.47 11.94 -3.11
CA PHE A 301 -7.42 12.19 -1.67
C PHE A 301 -6.67 11.11 -0.91
N SER A 302 -5.98 11.55 0.13
CA SER A 302 -5.14 10.72 1.00
C SER A 302 -5.36 11.12 2.46
N ALA A 303 -6.34 10.47 3.12
CA ALA A 303 -6.62 10.71 4.54
C ALA A 303 -5.64 10.01 5.49
N THR A 304 -4.80 9.10 4.98
CA THR A 304 -3.68 8.47 5.67
C THR A 304 -2.40 8.73 4.87
N ASN A 305 -1.59 7.71 4.50
CA ASN A 305 -0.41 7.99 3.69
C ASN A 305 -0.77 8.39 2.25
N HIS A 306 0.10 9.20 1.64
CA HIS A 306 -0.10 9.72 0.29
C HIS A 306 -0.22 8.62 -0.79
N SER A 307 -0.88 8.94 -1.89
CA SER A 307 -1.08 8.03 -3.01
C SER A 307 0.07 8.11 -4.03
N LEU A 308 0.35 6.99 -4.73
CA LEU A 308 1.17 7.00 -5.94
C LEU A 308 0.54 7.83 -7.06
N VAL A 309 -0.78 7.86 -7.12
CA VAL A 309 -1.57 8.56 -8.15
C VAL A 309 -1.20 10.04 -8.26
N ASN A 310 -0.89 10.72 -7.14
CA ASN A 310 -0.42 12.10 -7.15
C ASN A 310 0.81 12.29 -8.06
N LYS A 311 1.80 11.39 -7.91
CA LYS A 311 3.07 11.46 -8.65
C LYS A 311 2.91 11.06 -10.11
N GLU A 312 2.05 10.09 -10.39
CA GLU A 312 1.69 9.67 -11.74
C GLU A 312 1.00 10.81 -12.51
N MET A 313 0.05 11.50 -11.87
CA MET A 313 -0.60 12.69 -12.42
C MET A 313 0.40 13.83 -12.67
N MET A 314 1.27 14.14 -11.69
CA MET A 314 2.31 15.17 -11.82
C MET A 314 3.26 14.85 -12.97
N ALA A 315 3.68 13.60 -13.13
CA ALA A 315 4.56 13.16 -14.20
C ALA A 315 3.93 13.33 -15.60
N CYS A 316 2.61 13.22 -15.70
CA CYS A 316 1.84 13.55 -16.90
C CYS A 316 1.56 15.06 -17.03
N GLY A 317 2.12 15.90 -16.16
CA GLY A 317 1.95 17.34 -16.14
C GLY A 317 0.55 17.79 -15.74
N LEU A 318 -0.23 16.97 -15.03
CA LEU A 318 -1.56 17.31 -14.53
C LEU A 318 -1.44 18.00 -13.16
N PRO A 319 -1.97 19.21 -12.97
CA PRO A 319 -2.08 19.85 -11.66
C PRO A 319 -2.99 19.02 -10.74
N VAL A 320 -2.53 18.74 -9.53
CA VAL A 320 -3.18 17.83 -8.58
C VAL A 320 -3.77 18.58 -7.39
N ILE A 321 -4.92 18.10 -6.91
CA ILE A 321 -5.52 18.51 -5.64
C ILE A 321 -5.54 17.31 -4.70
N ASP A 322 -5.00 17.46 -3.48
CA ASP A 322 -5.16 16.52 -2.38
C ASP A 322 -5.57 17.29 -1.11
N LEU A 323 -5.89 16.57 -0.04
CA LEU A 323 -6.33 17.16 1.22
C LEU A 323 -5.19 17.87 1.95
N ASP A 324 -5.50 19.00 2.56
CA ASP A 324 -4.59 19.76 3.43
C ASP A 324 -4.43 19.06 4.78
N LEU A 325 -3.65 18.01 4.80
CA LEU A 325 -3.35 17.18 5.96
C LEU A 325 -1.84 17.04 6.13
N ASP A 326 -1.38 16.84 7.35
CA ASP A 326 0.04 16.61 7.65
C ASP A 326 0.63 15.42 6.87
N THR A 327 -0.19 14.39 6.62
CA THR A 327 0.18 13.22 5.82
C THR A 327 0.59 13.57 4.38
N VAL A 328 0.00 14.63 3.83
CA VAL A 328 0.25 15.09 2.46
C VAL A 328 1.31 16.21 2.46
N ARG A 329 1.18 17.17 3.37
CA ARG A 329 2.10 18.31 3.50
C ARG A 329 3.54 17.92 3.82
N SER A 330 3.75 16.84 4.55
CA SER A 330 5.09 16.35 4.87
C SER A 330 5.83 15.74 3.66
N ILE A 331 5.12 15.47 2.57
CA ILE A 331 5.67 14.82 1.37
C ILE A 331 5.79 15.79 0.21
N PHE A 332 4.80 16.67 0.05
CA PHE A 332 4.71 17.55 -1.11
C PHE A 332 4.95 19.02 -0.73
N PRO A 333 5.95 19.68 -1.34
CA PRO A 333 6.15 21.12 -1.20
C PRO A 333 4.95 21.94 -1.70
N GLU A 334 4.75 23.15 -1.18
CA GLU A 334 3.58 23.99 -1.47
C GLU A 334 3.37 24.34 -2.95
N ASN A 335 4.43 24.36 -3.74
CA ASN A 335 4.35 24.69 -5.17
C ASN A 335 4.08 23.50 -6.07
N THR A 336 3.90 22.29 -5.53
CA THR A 336 3.76 21.04 -6.32
C THR A 336 2.32 20.65 -6.60
N MET A 337 1.42 21.01 -5.69
CA MET A 337 -0.01 20.67 -5.80
C MET A 337 -0.87 21.71 -5.06
N ALA A 338 -2.19 21.63 -5.25
CA ALA A 338 -3.13 22.38 -4.46
C ALA A 338 -3.59 21.57 -3.25
N PHE A 339 -3.49 22.17 -2.07
CA PHE A 339 -3.96 21.59 -0.82
C PHE A 339 -5.36 22.12 -0.50
N ALA A 340 -6.32 21.22 -0.39
CA ALA A 340 -7.72 21.57 -0.10
C ALA A 340 -8.04 21.33 1.38
N VAL A 341 -8.58 22.30 2.07
CA VAL A 341 -9.17 22.06 3.39
C VAL A 341 -10.15 20.90 3.26
N PRO A 342 -10.11 19.90 4.17
CA PRO A 342 -10.88 18.65 4.03
C PRO A 342 -12.38 18.85 4.35
N THR A 343 -12.98 19.79 3.63
CA THR A 343 -14.43 20.08 3.62
C THR A 343 -14.92 20.17 2.18
N PRO A 344 -16.21 19.88 1.90
CA PRO A 344 -16.76 20.00 0.56
C PRO A 344 -16.54 21.39 -0.06
N GLU A 345 -16.69 22.46 0.73
CA GLU A 345 -16.48 23.85 0.28
C GLU A 345 -15.01 24.14 -0.04
N GLY A 346 -14.08 23.68 0.81
CA GLY A 346 -12.64 23.85 0.60
C GLY A 346 -12.16 23.14 -0.66
N ILE A 347 -12.65 21.93 -0.88
CA ILE A 347 -12.34 21.13 -2.08
C ILE A 347 -12.95 21.78 -3.33
N ALA A 348 -14.23 22.18 -3.28
CA ALA A 348 -14.90 22.88 -4.39
C ALA A 348 -14.15 24.17 -4.76
N GLY A 349 -13.74 24.97 -3.77
CA GLY A 349 -12.99 26.20 -4.00
C GLY A 349 -11.64 25.95 -4.69
N GLN A 350 -10.90 24.88 -4.35
CA GLN A 350 -9.64 24.54 -5.02
C GLN A 350 -9.87 24.03 -6.44
N ILE A 351 -10.90 23.22 -6.67
CA ILE A 351 -11.23 22.77 -8.02
C ILE A 351 -11.61 23.98 -8.89
N GLU A 352 -12.53 24.83 -8.43
CA GLU A 352 -12.96 26.04 -9.14
C GLU A 352 -11.77 26.96 -9.46
N ARG A 353 -10.88 27.20 -8.49
CA ARG A 353 -9.66 27.97 -8.69
C ARG A 353 -8.81 27.42 -9.82
N LEU A 354 -8.57 26.11 -9.83
CA LEU A 354 -7.75 25.48 -10.88
C LEU A 354 -8.47 25.40 -12.23
N LEU A 355 -9.79 25.32 -12.28
CA LEU A 355 -10.53 25.39 -13.54
C LEU A 355 -10.50 26.80 -14.15
N THR A 356 -10.54 27.85 -13.33
CA THR A 356 -10.68 29.25 -13.78
C THR A 356 -9.36 30.02 -13.89
N GLN A 357 -8.27 29.58 -13.25
CA GLN A 357 -6.99 30.31 -13.19
C GLN A 357 -5.86 29.56 -13.93
N PRO A 358 -5.61 29.83 -15.23
CA PRO A 358 -4.59 29.16 -16.01
C PRO A 358 -3.15 29.32 -15.45
N GLN A 359 -2.84 30.49 -14.91
CA GLN A 359 -1.52 30.79 -14.34
C GLN A 359 -1.22 29.90 -13.14
N GLU A 360 -2.21 29.64 -12.32
CA GLU A 360 -2.08 28.80 -11.14
C GLU A 360 -1.90 27.32 -11.54
N ARG A 361 -2.64 26.87 -12.56
CA ARG A 361 -2.42 25.54 -13.15
C ARG A 361 -0.98 25.36 -13.65
N GLU A 362 -0.47 26.37 -14.38
CA GLU A 362 0.90 26.29 -14.93
C GLU A 362 1.96 26.32 -13.82
N ARG A 363 1.76 27.13 -12.78
CA ARG A 363 2.64 27.15 -11.61
C ARG A 363 2.73 25.77 -10.93
N LEU A 364 1.57 25.15 -10.65
CA LEU A 364 1.52 23.83 -10.00
C LEU A 364 2.00 22.71 -10.92
N ARG A 365 1.71 22.80 -12.22
CA ARG A 365 2.23 21.87 -13.22
C ARG A 365 3.76 21.84 -13.21
N ASN A 366 4.39 23.01 -13.27
CA ASN A 366 5.83 23.13 -13.32
C ASN A 366 6.47 22.69 -11.98
N GLY A 367 5.88 23.04 -10.84
CA GLY A 367 6.31 22.58 -9.53
C GLY A 367 6.18 21.07 -9.36
N GLY A 368 5.07 20.49 -9.80
CA GLY A 368 4.85 19.04 -9.77
C GLY A 368 5.83 18.26 -10.65
N LEU A 369 6.06 18.71 -11.89
CA LEU A 369 7.05 18.12 -12.79
C LEU A 369 8.47 18.18 -12.21
N ALA A 370 8.88 19.31 -11.66
CA ALA A 370 10.17 19.47 -11.01
C ALA A 370 10.32 18.51 -9.81
N TYR A 371 9.29 18.40 -8.98
CA TYR A 371 9.29 17.51 -7.81
C TYR A 371 9.45 16.03 -8.21
N VAL A 372 8.69 15.56 -9.21
CA VAL A 372 8.74 14.14 -9.58
C VAL A 372 9.96 13.75 -10.40
N SER A 373 10.66 14.71 -11.04
CA SER A 373 11.84 14.44 -11.89
C SER A 373 12.98 13.74 -11.14
N ASP A 374 13.10 13.98 -9.82
CA ASP A 374 14.13 13.38 -8.97
C ASP A 374 13.75 12.02 -8.38
N LEU A 375 12.50 11.59 -8.56
CA LEU A 375 12.00 10.34 -7.99
C LEU A 375 12.28 9.15 -8.92
N SER A 376 12.83 8.07 -8.36
CA SER A 376 12.91 6.80 -9.06
C SER A 376 12.82 5.63 -8.09
N TRP A 377 12.27 4.53 -8.55
CA TRP A 377 12.17 3.30 -7.74
C TRP A 377 13.55 2.73 -7.42
N GLU A 378 14.53 2.89 -8.29
CA GLU A 378 15.90 2.46 -8.03
C GLU A 378 16.52 3.25 -6.87
N LYS A 379 16.38 4.59 -6.87
CA LYS A 379 16.83 5.42 -5.74
C LYS A 379 16.17 4.99 -4.43
N SER A 380 14.87 4.75 -4.45
CA SER A 380 14.12 4.27 -3.28
C SER A 380 14.62 2.91 -2.77
N ALA A 381 14.88 1.98 -3.69
CA ALA A 381 15.40 0.66 -3.35
C ALA A 381 16.84 0.73 -2.79
N ARG A 382 17.68 1.64 -3.31
CA ARG A 382 19.03 1.89 -2.75
C ARG A 382 18.98 2.43 -1.32
N LEU A 383 18.03 3.29 -1.00
CA LEU A 383 17.83 3.77 0.36
C LEU A 383 17.41 2.62 1.31
N VAL A 384 16.50 1.77 0.86
CA VAL A 384 16.06 0.58 1.60
C VAL A 384 17.23 -0.40 1.79
N GLU A 385 18.01 -0.68 0.73
CA GLU A 385 19.23 -1.50 0.79
C GLU A 385 20.22 -1.00 1.85
N ALA A 386 20.58 0.28 1.76
CA ALA A 386 21.53 0.90 2.68
C ALA A 386 21.06 0.81 4.14
N ALA A 387 19.76 1.01 4.39
CA ALA A 387 19.16 0.89 5.70
C ALA A 387 19.24 -0.55 6.24
N ILE A 388 18.92 -1.54 5.42
CA ILE A 388 19.02 -2.96 5.80
C ILE A 388 20.47 -3.31 6.12
N GLN A 389 21.42 -2.94 5.25
CA GLN A 389 22.86 -3.20 5.46
C GLN A 389 23.37 -2.55 6.74
N GLN A 390 23.01 -1.29 7.01
CA GLN A 390 23.39 -0.58 8.23
C GLN A 390 22.88 -1.31 9.48
N ARG A 391 21.61 -1.70 9.50
CA ARG A 391 21.00 -2.31 10.68
C ARG A 391 21.44 -3.74 10.92
N VAL A 392 21.65 -4.52 9.87
CA VAL A 392 22.23 -5.87 9.96
C VAL A 392 23.67 -5.78 10.46
N SER A 393 24.50 -4.89 9.91
CA SER A 393 25.89 -4.67 10.38
C SER A 393 25.94 -4.30 11.87
N HIS A 394 25.06 -3.38 12.31
CA HIS A 394 24.99 -2.98 13.71
C HIS A 394 24.57 -4.14 14.63
N ALA A 395 23.62 -4.99 14.23
CA ALA A 395 23.20 -6.14 15.01
C ALA A 395 24.32 -7.19 15.16
N VAL A 396 25.09 -7.47 14.09
CA VAL A 396 26.26 -8.36 14.12
C VAL A 396 27.30 -7.83 15.10
N GLN A 397 27.61 -6.52 15.09
CA GLN A 397 28.59 -5.92 16.01
C GLN A 397 28.14 -5.95 17.49
N GLN A 398 26.83 -5.91 17.75
CA GLN A 398 26.30 -6.03 19.11
C GLN A 398 26.27 -7.47 19.63
N GLY A 399 26.00 -8.45 18.75
CA GLY A 399 26.01 -9.87 19.11
C GLY A 399 27.42 -10.45 19.29
N ALA A 400 28.46 -9.76 18.79
CA ALA A 400 29.88 -10.14 18.96
C ALA A 400 30.51 -9.62 20.27
N LYS A 401 29.77 -8.86 21.09
CA LYS A 401 30.16 -8.39 22.42
C LYS A 401 29.48 -9.22 23.51
#